data_fd4c8785ae7bfa40892b5775ae153eb6
#
_entry.id   fd4c8785ae7bfa40892b5775ae153eb6
#
_cell.length_a   1.000
_cell.length_b   1.000
_cell.length_c   1.000
_cell.angle_alpha   90.00
_cell.angle_beta   90.00
_cell.angle_gamma   90.00
#
_symmetry.space_group_name_H-M   'P 1'
#
loop_
_entity.id
_entity.type
_entity.pdbx_description
1 polymer ?
#
loop_
_entity_poly.entity_id
_entity_poly.type
_entity_poly.pdbx_seq_one_letter_code
_entity_poly.pdbx_strand_id
1 'polypeptide(L)'
;NEKNTLQFSYSRRVDRPSLEQTKPIREFSTPLLTSLGNPELRPQFTNSVEVNYTKTLEKGSFTAGVFVRSINDQISRILYPDDTDPSGNRQILTFTNYDHNTSYGFEASFNYKITKWWDISPSIDFSSINQQGVVFLYDATTDTSNPLERKVTVAAFNGRMNSNFKANKRLSFLLFGFYRGAVDGLQNNSHEMYKMDIGSRYTLLDNKMNISVRFNDVFNTMKYAFDTMYPYPQAGQLK
;
A
#
# COMPACT_ATOMS: atom_id res chain seq x y z
N ASN A 1 -33.67 8.65 6.82
CA ASN A 1 -33.81 9.29 5.52
C ASN A 1 -33.13 8.39 4.48
N GLU A 2 -33.89 7.78 3.58
CA GLU A 2 -33.42 6.76 2.60
C GLU A 2 -32.26 7.22 1.71
N LYS A 3 -32.00 8.53 1.63
CA LYS A 3 -30.93 9.12 0.83
C LYS A 3 -29.62 9.37 1.59
N ASN A 4 -29.63 9.22 2.90
CA ASN A 4 -28.45 9.50 3.72
C ASN A 4 -28.23 8.35 4.69
N THR A 5 -27.03 7.83 4.72
CA THR A 5 -26.62 6.75 5.64
C THR A 5 -25.40 7.20 6.40
N LEU A 6 -25.46 7.13 7.72
CA LEU A 6 -24.31 7.26 8.60
C LEU A 6 -24.03 5.88 9.17
N GLN A 7 -22.80 5.42 8.97
CA GLN A 7 -22.33 4.14 9.45
C GLN A 7 -21.15 4.35 10.41
N PHE A 8 -21.25 3.73 11.57
CA PHE A 8 -20.16 3.61 12.53
C PHE A 8 -19.71 2.16 12.57
N SER A 9 -18.40 1.92 12.50
CA SER A 9 -17.85 0.58 12.60
C SER A 9 -16.63 0.54 13.51
N TYR A 10 -16.53 -0.55 14.26
CA TYR A 10 -15.34 -0.93 15.01
C TYR A 10 -14.96 -2.35 14.63
N SER A 11 -13.69 -2.56 14.38
CA SER A 11 -13.17 -3.90 14.13
C SER A 11 -11.86 -4.12 14.88
N ARG A 12 -11.71 -5.33 15.40
CA ARG A 12 -10.43 -5.83 15.93
C ARG A 12 -10.04 -7.07 15.16
N ARG A 13 -8.86 -7.05 14.56
CA ARG A 13 -8.32 -8.16 13.77
C ARG A 13 -7.00 -8.63 14.37
N VAL A 14 -6.71 -9.91 14.17
CA VAL A 14 -5.42 -10.50 14.49
C VAL A 14 -4.81 -11.10 13.23
N ASP A 15 -3.58 -10.74 12.95
CA ASP A 15 -2.76 -11.35 11.91
C ASP A 15 -1.67 -12.17 12.59
N ARG A 16 -1.70 -13.48 12.37
CA ARG A 16 -0.71 -14.40 12.93
C ARG A 16 0.46 -14.53 11.98
N PRO A 17 1.70 -14.64 12.51
CA PRO A 17 2.86 -14.92 11.68
C PRO A 17 2.64 -16.19 10.84
N SER A 18 3.00 -16.12 9.57
CA SER A 18 2.98 -17.29 8.68
C SER A 18 4.19 -18.20 8.93
N LEU A 19 4.11 -19.45 8.45
CA LEU A 19 5.23 -20.37 8.52
C LEU A 19 6.49 -19.81 7.85
N GLU A 20 6.33 -19.14 6.72
CA GLU A 20 7.44 -18.52 5.99
C GLU A 20 8.11 -17.39 6.79
N GLN A 21 7.31 -16.62 7.52
CA GLN A 21 7.84 -15.54 8.37
C GLN A 21 8.55 -16.05 9.62
N THR A 22 8.20 -17.24 10.11
CA THR A 22 8.75 -17.81 11.35
C THR A 22 9.80 -18.90 11.14
N LYS A 23 9.95 -19.43 9.92
CA LYS A 23 10.86 -20.53 9.59
C LYS A 23 12.32 -20.11 9.76
N PRO A 24 13.09 -20.67 10.74
CA PRO A 24 14.47 -20.26 11.00
C PRO A 24 15.47 -20.96 10.07
N ILE A 25 15.17 -20.93 8.76
CA ILE A 25 16.00 -21.53 7.73
C ILE A 25 16.55 -20.42 6.84
N ARG A 26 17.87 -20.36 6.69
CA ARG A 26 18.54 -19.41 5.81
C ARG A 26 18.27 -19.78 4.36
N GLU A 27 17.77 -18.83 3.59
CA GLU A 27 17.57 -18.93 2.15
C GLU A 27 18.42 -17.88 1.46
N PHE A 28 19.32 -18.31 0.59
CA PHE A 28 20.21 -17.40 -0.13
C PHE A 28 19.52 -16.88 -1.38
N SER A 29 19.06 -15.62 -1.33
CA SER A 29 18.43 -14.96 -2.48
C SER A 29 19.46 -14.45 -3.48
N THR A 30 20.57 -13.91 -2.98
CA THR A 30 21.76 -13.49 -3.74
C THR A 30 23.01 -13.72 -2.90
N PRO A 31 24.24 -13.58 -3.45
CA PRO A 31 25.46 -13.65 -2.66
C PRO A 31 25.53 -12.62 -1.50
N LEU A 32 24.80 -11.50 -1.64
CA LEU A 32 24.79 -10.40 -0.68
C LEU A 32 23.52 -10.33 0.17
N LEU A 33 22.50 -11.15 -0.12
CA LEU A 33 21.22 -11.10 0.58
C LEU A 33 20.77 -12.51 0.97
N THR A 34 20.61 -12.71 2.26
CA THR A 34 20.07 -13.93 2.87
C THR A 34 18.71 -13.63 3.47
N SER A 35 17.73 -14.48 3.22
CA SER A 35 16.43 -14.40 3.90
C SER A 35 16.38 -15.38 5.07
N LEU A 36 15.80 -14.94 6.19
CA LEU A 36 15.68 -15.74 7.41
C LEU A 36 14.35 -15.40 8.11
N GLY A 37 13.52 -16.39 8.41
CA GLY A 37 12.32 -16.19 9.21
C GLY A 37 12.69 -16.01 10.71
N ASN A 38 11.80 -15.34 11.44
CA ASN A 38 11.95 -15.08 12.88
C ASN A 38 10.90 -15.87 13.67
N PRO A 39 11.29 -16.93 14.41
CA PRO A 39 10.37 -17.73 15.20
C PRO A 39 9.79 -17.00 16.42
N GLU A 40 10.36 -15.86 16.82
CA GLU A 40 9.91 -15.08 17.98
C GLU A 40 8.83 -14.06 17.64
N LEU A 41 8.32 -14.07 16.39
CA LEU A 41 7.27 -13.16 15.98
C LEU A 41 5.98 -13.35 16.78
N ARG A 42 5.47 -12.23 17.27
CA ARG A 42 4.18 -12.15 17.95
C ARG A 42 3.06 -11.85 16.97
N PRO A 43 1.81 -12.26 17.27
CA PRO A 43 0.66 -11.87 16.47
C PRO A 43 0.46 -10.35 16.48
N GLN A 44 0.17 -9.80 15.30
CA GLN A 44 -0.18 -8.41 15.12
C GLN A 44 -1.66 -8.20 15.43
N PHE A 45 -1.99 -7.15 16.17
CA PHE A 45 -3.37 -6.75 16.45
C PHE A 45 -3.69 -5.40 15.81
N THR A 46 -4.77 -5.37 15.04
CA THR A 46 -5.27 -4.14 14.41
C THR A 46 -6.63 -3.78 14.99
N ASN A 47 -6.74 -2.61 15.59
CA ASN A 47 -8.01 -2.00 15.97
C ASN A 47 -8.33 -0.88 14.97
N SER A 48 -9.55 -0.84 14.44
CA SER A 48 -10.01 0.20 13.51
C SER A 48 -11.36 0.73 13.96
N VAL A 49 -11.45 2.04 14.01
CA VAL A 49 -12.71 2.78 14.21
C VAL A 49 -12.94 3.62 12.96
N GLU A 50 -14.14 3.53 12.39
CA GLU A 50 -14.47 4.22 11.14
C GLU A 50 -15.86 4.82 11.24
N VAL A 51 -16.02 6.03 10.73
CA VAL A 51 -17.31 6.70 10.57
C VAL A 51 -17.46 7.10 9.11
N ASN A 52 -18.47 6.56 8.46
CA ASN A 52 -18.74 6.77 7.04
C ASN A 52 -20.10 7.42 6.85
N TYR A 53 -20.16 8.47 6.06
CA TYR A 53 -21.38 9.09 5.60
C TYR A 53 -21.55 8.86 4.10
N THR A 54 -22.68 8.29 3.71
CA THR A 54 -23.04 8.09 2.31
C THR A 54 -24.30 8.86 1.98
N LYS A 55 -24.23 9.65 0.91
CA LYS A 55 -25.38 10.34 0.32
C LYS A 55 -25.70 9.75 -1.03
N THR A 56 -26.89 9.22 -1.16
CA THR A 56 -27.44 8.78 -2.44
C THR A 56 -27.98 9.98 -3.22
N LEU A 57 -27.51 10.15 -4.44
CA LEU A 57 -27.92 11.18 -5.40
C LEU A 57 -28.80 10.56 -6.48
N GLU A 58 -29.51 11.37 -7.26
CA GLU A 58 -30.32 10.87 -8.38
C GLU A 58 -29.49 10.10 -9.43
N LYS A 59 -28.24 10.51 -9.65
CA LYS A 59 -27.37 9.92 -10.67
C LYS A 59 -26.13 9.25 -10.11
N GLY A 60 -26.11 8.97 -8.79
CA GLY A 60 -24.93 8.37 -8.19
C GLY A 60 -24.93 8.37 -6.67
N SER A 61 -23.74 8.36 -6.09
CA SER A 61 -23.52 8.42 -4.66
C SER A 61 -22.22 9.13 -4.33
N PHE A 62 -22.21 9.74 -3.17
CA PHE A 62 -21.02 10.29 -2.53
C PHE A 62 -20.85 9.61 -1.18
N THR A 63 -19.64 9.14 -0.89
CA THR A 63 -19.27 8.60 0.41
C THR A 63 -18.05 9.34 0.92
N ALA A 64 -18.10 9.78 2.16
CA ALA A 64 -16.94 10.34 2.86
C ALA A 64 -16.83 9.69 4.23
N GLY A 65 -15.62 9.42 4.67
CA GLY A 65 -15.35 8.77 5.94
C GLY A 65 -14.10 9.28 6.61
N VAL A 66 -14.06 9.09 7.91
CA VAL A 66 -12.86 9.28 8.73
C VAL A 66 -12.57 7.98 9.46
N PHE A 67 -11.30 7.71 9.66
CA PHE A 67 -10.86 6.50 10.36
C PHE A 67 -9.70 6.77 11.30
N VAL A 68 -9.64 5.93 12.33
CA VAL A 68 -8.46 5.77 13.19
C VAL A 68 -8.13 4.29 13.25
N ARG A 69 -6.87 3.94 12.96
CA ARG A 69 -6.38 2.58 12.98
C ARG A 69 -5.14 2.51 13.86
N SER A 70 -5.11 1.57 14.78
CA SER A 70 -3.98 1.29 15.65
C SER A 70 -3.53 -0.15 15.46
N ILE A 71 -2.26 -0.33 15.15
CA ILE A 71 -1.63 -1.63 14.95
C ILE A 71 -0.57 -1.80 16.01
N ASN A 72 -0.69 -2.83 16.82
CA ASN A 72 0.30 -3.22 17.81
C ASN A 72 1.04 -4.47 17.32
N ASP A 73 2.32 -4.55 17.62
CA ASP A 73 3.20 -5.65 17.20
C ASP A 73 3.17 -5.86 15.67
N GLN A 74 3.22 -4.76 14.90
CA GLN A 74 3.16 -4.84 13.44
C GLN A 74 4.28 -5.71 12.87
N ILE A 75 3.92 -6.79 12.18
CA ILE A 75 4.88 -7.66 11.51
C ILE A 75 5.41 -6.94 10.27
N SER A 76 6.70 -6.66 10.25
CA SER A 76 7.37 -5.93 9.17
C SER A 76 8.68 -6.60 8.77
N ARG A 77 9.04 -6.44 7.50
CA ARG A 77 10.37 -6.84 7.02
C ARG A 77 11.41 -5.84 7.50
N ILE A 78 12.57 -6.36 7.87
CA ILE A 78 13.72 -5.57 8.30
C ILE A 78 14.99 -6.13 7.67
N LEU A 79 15.90 -5.24 7.31
CA LEU A 79 17.26 -5.56 6.88
C LEU A 79 18.24 -5.26 8.01
N TYR A 80 19.16 -6.18 8.26
CA TYR A 80 20.31 -5.94 9.14
C TYR A 80 21.56 -6.61 8.55
N PRO A 81 22.77 -6.13 8.90
CA PRO A 81 24.00 -6.73 8.46
C PRO A 81 24.14 -8.18 8.96
N ASP A 82 24.77 -9.04 8.18
CA ASP A 82 25.13 -10.40 8.59
C ASP A 82 26.50 -10.37 9.30
N ASP A 83 26.49 -10.33 10.63
CA ASP A 83 27.71 -10.31 11.45
C ASP A 83 28.61 -11.55 11.25
N THR A 84 28.12 -12.58 10.54
CA THR A 84 28.91 -13.76 10.19
C THR A 84 29.64 -13.62 8.85
N ASP A 85 29.43 -12.52 8.14
CA ASP A 85 30.10 -12.25 6.86
C ASP A 85 31.41 -11.46 7.07
N PRO A 86 32.58 -12.07 6.84
CA PRO A 86 33.88 -11.39 7.03
C PRO A 86 34.07 -10.18 6.10
N SER A 87 33.31 -10.09 5.00
CA SER A 87 33.39 -8.97 4.05
C SER A 87 32.53 -7.77 4.47
N GLY A 88 31.64 -7.93 5.46
CA GLY A 88 30.70 -6.89 5.92
C GLY A 88 29.63 -6.48 4.91
N ASN A 89 29.56 -7.14 3.75
CA ASN A 89 28.68 -6.73 2.65
C ASN A 89 27.34 -7.47 2.63
N ARG A 90 27.24 -8.62 3.34
CA ARG A 90 26.02 -9.42 3.34
C ARG A 90 24.98 -8.85 4.29
N GLN A 91 23.72 -8.89 3.84
CA GLN A 91 22.57 -8.49 4.63
C GLN A 91 21.62 -9.66 4.85
N ILE A 92 20.93 -9.63 5.98
CA ILE A 92 19.86 -10.56 6.32
C ILE A 92 18.54 -9.82 6.24
N LEU A 93 17.65 -10.32 5.37
CA LEU A 93 16.25 -9.91 5.30
C LEU A 93 15.43 -10.81 6.21
N THR A 94 14.82 -10.24 7.22
CA THR A 94 13.98 -10.99 8.18
C THR A 94 12.70 -10.24 8.50
N PHE A 95 11.99 -10.73 9.51
CA PHE A 95 10.76 -10.12 10.01
C PHE A 95 10.94 -9.76 11.48
N THR A 96 10.33 -8.65 11.88
CA THR A 96 10.26 -8.20 13.27
C THR A 96 8.88 -7.64 13.58
N ASN A 97 8.55 -7.51 14.85
CA ASN A 97 7.40 -6.75 15.28
C ASN A 97 7.83 -5.31 15.57
N TYR A 98 7.26 -4.35 14.86
CA TYR A 98 7.33 -2.94 15.25
C TYR A 98 6.33 -2.68 16.38
N ASP A 99 6.71 -1.87 17.34
CA ASP A 99 5.95 -1.69 18.58
C ASP A 99 4.55 -1.15 18.31
N HIS A 100 4.46 -0.09 17.53
CA HIS A 100 3.20 0.60 17.32
C HIS A 100 3.15 1.35 15.99
N ASN A 101 1.99 1.25 15.34
CA ASN A 101 1.64 2.05 14.17
C ASN A 101 0.23 2.59 14.35
N THR A 102 0.09 3.90 14.35
CA THR A 102 -1.22 4.55 14.37
C THR A 102 -1.41 5.35 13.10
N SER A 103 -2.53 5.13 12.44
CA SER A 103 -2.95 5.93 11.31
C SER A 103 -4.35 6.50 11.53
N TYR A 104 -4.54 7.76 11.13
CA TYR A 104 -5.83 8.41 11.08
C TYR A 104 -5.95 9.16 9.78
N GLY A 105 -7.14 9.18 9.24
CA GLY A 105 -7.30 9.76 7.92
C GLY A 105 -8.74 10.02 7.52
N PHE A 106 -8.82 10.49 6.30
CA PHE A 106 -10.06 10.83 5.61
C PHE A 106 -10.08 10.14 4.26
N GLU A 107 -11.21 9.55 3.93
CA GLU A 107 -11.47 8.93 2.63
C GLU A 107 -12.70 9.59 1.99
N ALA A 108 -12.66 9.80 0.68
CA ALA A 108 -13.83 10.23 -0.07
C ALA A 108 -13.90 9.49 -1.41
N SER A 109 -15.11 9.11 -1.78
CA SER A 109 -15.41 8.51 -3.07
C SER A 109 -16.70 9.05 -3.65
N PHE A 110 -16.72 9.15 -4.95
CA PHE A 110 -17.84 9.68 -5.70
C PHE A 110 -18.11 8.77 -6.88
N ASN A 111 -19.34 8.29 -7.03
CA ASN A 111 -19.78 7.56 -8.19
C ASN A 111 -20.90 8.36 -8.84
N TYR A 112 -20.71 8.80 -10.05
CA TYR A 112 -21.68 9.70 -10.67
C TYR A 112 -21.81 9.51 -12.18
N LYS A 113 -23.05 9.45 -12.65
CA LYS A 113 -23.38 9.46 -14.07
C LYS A 113 -23.52 10.91 -14.54
N ILE A 114 -22.46 11.46 -15.11
CA ILE A 114 -22.46 12.84 -15.66
C ILE A 114 -23.52 12.95 -16.77
N THR A 115 -23.49 11.95 -17.67
CA THR A 115 -24.46 11.83 -18.76
C THR A 115 -24.94 10.37 -18.90
N LYS A 116 -25.80 10.08 -19.86
CA LYS A 116 -26.21 8.68 -20.16
C LYS A 116 -25.08 7.83 -20.71
N TRP A 117 -24.04 8.45 -21.24
CA TRP A 117 -22.92 7.79 -21.89
C TRP A 117 -21.60 7.94 -21.13
N TRP A 118 -21.54 8.75 -20.06
CA TRP A 118 -20.33 9.00 -19.28
C TRP A 118 -20.58 8.91 -17.79
N ASP A 119 -19.86 8.02 -17.11
CA ASP A 119 -19.82 7.89 -15.68
C ASP A 119 -18.38 7.96 -15.15
N ILE A 120 -18.23 8.53 -13.95
CA ILE A 120 -16.95 8.68 -13.24
C ILE A 120 -17.04 8.13 -11.83
N SER A 121 -15.91 7.60 -11.36
CA SER A 121 -15.75 7.09 -9.99
C SER A 121 -14.38 7.48 -9.44
N PRO A 122 -14.17 8.77 -9.06
CA PRO A 122 -12.98 9.18 -8.34
C PRO A 122 -13.03 8.73 -6.89
N SER A 123 -11.88 8.42 -6.33
CA SER A 123 -11.68 8.26 -4.90
C SER A 123 -10.33 8.83 -4.48
N ILE A 124 -10.30 9.39 -3.29
CA ILE A 124 -9.09 9.91 -2.65
C ILE A 124 -9.04 9.40 -1.22
N ASP A 125 -7.85 9.16 -0.72
CA ASP A 125 -7.58 8.97 0.68
C ASP A 125 -6.36 9.80 1.11
N PHE A 126 -6.48 10.37 2.27
CA PHE A 126 -5.41 11.09 2.95
C PHE A 126 -5.29 10.55 4.36
N SER A 127 -4.08 10.20 4.76
CA SER A 127 -3.83 9.70 6.11
C SER A 127 -2.52 10.23 6.69
N SER A 128 -2.51 10.41 8.00
CA SER A 128 -1.28 10.59 8.77
C SER A 128 -0.95 9.25 9.44
N ILE A 129 0.28 8.80 9.29
CA ILE A 129 0.78 7.52 9.78
C ILE A 129 1.92 7.79 10.74
N ASN A 130 1.78 7.30 11.98
CA ASN A 130 2.82 7.34 12.99
C ASN A 130 3.32 5.92 13.22
N GLN A 131 4.59 5.68 12.94
CA GLN A 131 5.25 4.39 13.12
C GLN A 131 6.36 4.54 14.15
N GLN A 132 6.50 3.55 15.02
CA GLN A 132 7.58 3.44 15.96
C GLN A 132 8.12 2.00 15.99
N GLY A 133 9.43 1.86 16.05
CA GLY A 133 10.10 0.58 16.10
C GLY A 133 11.61 0.72 16.11
N VAL A 134 12.31 -0.40 16.22
CA VAL A 134 13.77 -0.47 16.22
C VAL A 134 14.26 -0.75 14.80
N VAL A 135 15.24 0.01 14.36
CA VAL A 135 16.03 -0.23 13.13
C VAL A 135 17.49 -0.45 13.53
N PHE A 136 18.30 -1.01 12.64
CA PHE A 136 19.73 -1.18 12.91
C PHE A 136 20.52 -0.16 12.09
N LEU A 137 21.39 0.57 12.78
CA LEU A 137 22.34 1.49 12.16
C LEU A 137 23.72 0.84 12.16
N TYR A 138 24.30 0.67 11.00
CA TYR A 138 25.67 0.22 10.87
C TYR A 138 26.65 1.36 11.16
N ASP A 139 27.61 1.11 12.02
CA ASP A 139 28.74 2.00 12.31
C ASP A 139 30.00 1.44 11.67
N ALA A 140 30.43 2.10 10.58
CA ALA A 140 31.64 1.71 9.85
C ALA A 140 32.95 1.88 10.66
N THR A 141 32.92 2.61 11.77
CA THR A 141 34.10 2.84 12.60
C THR A 141 34.35 1.65 13.53
N THR A 142 33.26 1.05 14.03
CA THR A 142 33.31 -0.06 14.98
C THR A 142 32.99 -1.41 14.34
N ASP A 143 32.61 -1.39 13.05
CA ASP A 143 32.14 -2.57 12.29
C ASP A 143 31.01 -3.32 13.02
N THR A 144 30.11 -2.56 13.62
CA THR A 144 28.98 -3.11 14.40
C THR A 144 27.66 -2.50 13.97
N SER A 145 26.57 -3.26 14.18
CA SER A 145 25.20 -2.78 13.97
C SER A 145 24.54 -2.50 15.32
N ASN A 146 24.18 -1.26 15.53
CA ASN A 146 23.56 -0.82 16.76
C ASN A 146 22.06 -0.63 16.61
N PRO A 147 21.22 -1.10 17.53
CA PRO A 147 19.80 -0.85 17.52
C PRO A 147 19.51 0.64 17.74
N LEU A 148 18.64 1.21 16.93
CA LEU A 148 18.20 2.58 17.02
C LEU A 148 16.66 2.63 17.08
N GLU A 149 16.12 3.16 18.16
CA GLU A 149 14.70 3.49 18.21
C GLU A 149 14.39 4.64 17.25
N ARG A 150 13.42 4.42 16.40
CA ARG A 150 13.00 5.41 15.42
C ARG A 150 11.49 5.60 15.46
N LYS A 151 11.09 6.86 15.37
CA LYS A 151 9.70 7.27 15.21
C LYS A 151 9.57 8.12 13.96
N VAL A 152 8.60 7.79 13.11
CA VAL A 152 8.34 8.51 11.86
C VAL A 152 6.86 8.88 11.81
N THR A 153 6.59 10.13 11.47
CA THR A 153 5.23 10.62 11.21
C THR A 153 5.18 11.14 9.78
N VAL A 154 4.32 10.58 8.97
CA VAL A 154 4.20 10.92 7.56
C VAL A 154 2.76 11.16 7.15
N ALA A 155 2.58 11.99 6.13
CA ALA A 155 1.32 12.16 5.45
C ALA A 155 1.32 11.31 4.16
N ALA A 156 0.31 10.47 3.98
CA ALA A 156 0.11 9.69 2.77
C ALA A 156 -1.13 10.21 2.03
N PHE A 157 -0.99 10.40 0.73
CA PHE A 157 -2.10 10.78 -0.14
C PHE A 157 -2.18 9.79 -1.30
N ASN A 158 -3.36 9.24 -1.53
CA ASN A 158 -3.61 8.36 -2.66
C ASN A 158 -4.87 8.80 -3.40
N GLY A 159 -4.88 8.55 -4.70
CA GLY A 159 -6.01 8.86 -5.55
C GLY A 159 -6.18 7.83 -6.65
N ARG A 160 -7.41 7.58 -7.01
CA ARG A 160 -7.75 6.77 -8.18
C ARG A 160 -9.00 7.30 -8.84
N MET A 161 -9.10 7.11 -10.13
CA MET A 161 -10.27 7.50 -10.90
C MET A 161 -10.56 6.45 -11.98
N ASN A 162 -11.80 6.01 -12.03
CA ASN A 162 -12.34 5.29 -13.17
C ASN A 162 -13.26 6.23 -13.93
N SER A 163 -13.17 6.20 -15.25
CA SER A 163 -14.07 6.93 -16.16
C SER A 163 -14.50 6.02 -17.28
N ASN A 164 -15.81 5.80 -17.41
CA ASN A 164 -16.39 4.92 -18.42
C ASN A 164 -17.17 5.72 -19.43
N PHE A 165 -16.90 5.50 -20.72
CA PHE A 165 -17.55 6.15 -21.84
C PHE A 165 -18.27 5.10 -22.68
N LYS A 166 -19.57 5.20 -22.81
CA LYS A 166 -20.41 4.34 -23.64
C LYS A 166 -20.63 5.02 -24.99
N ALA A 167 -19.80 4.72 -25.98
CA ALA A 167 -19.93 5.29 -27.32
C ALA A 167 -21.25 4.88 -27.98
N ASN A 168 -21.70 3.63 -27.74
CA ASN A 168 -22.98 3.10 -28.15
C ASN A 168 -23.37 1.87 -27.30
N LYS A 169 -24.43 1.14 -27.67
CA LYS A 169 -24.89 -0.05 -26.97
C LYS A 169 -23.88 -1.21 -26.95
N ARG A 170 -22.90 -1.21 -27.86
CA ARG A 170 -21.94 -2.28 -28.05
C ARG A 170 -20.51 -1.90 -27.68
N LEU A 171 -20.15 -0.61 -27.77
CA LEU A 171 -18.80 -0.13 -27.59
C LEU A 171 -18.69 0.79 -26.37
N SER A 172 -17.79 0.47 -25.46
CA SER A 172 -17.42 1.30 -24.33
C SER A 172 -15.91 1.43 -24.19
N PHE A 173 -15.48 2.55 -23.62
CA PHE A 173 -14.10 2.84 -23.29
C PHE A 173 -13.96 3.04 -21.77
N LEU A 174 -12.85 2.62 -21.24
CA LEU A 174 -12.44 2.80 -19.85
C LEU A 174 -11.17 3.65 -19.81
N LEU A 175 -11.15 4.66 -18.99
CA LEU A 175 -9.95 5.36 -18.56
C LEU A 175 -9.79 5.13 -17.06
N PHE A 176 -8.61 4.66 -16.66
CA PHE A 176 -8.26 4.45 -15.26
C PHE A 176 -7.00 5.26 -14.92
N GLY A 177 -7.08 6.05 -13.87
CA GLY A 177 -5.96 6.77 -13.30
C GLY A 177 -5.70 6.30 -11.87
N PHE A 178 -4.43 6.19 -11.51
CA PHE A 178 -3.97 5.82 -10.19
C PHE A 178 -2.79 6.69 -9.78
N TYR A 179 -2.81 7.19 -8.56
CA TYR A 179 -1.72 7.89 -7.90
C TYR A 179 -1.57 7.40 -6.47
N ARG A 180 -0.36 7.10 -6.06
CA ARG A 180 0.04 6.81 -4.69
C ARG A 180 1.19 7.75 -4.32
N GLY A 181 1.01 8.53 -3.26
CA GLY A 181 2.03 9.45 -2.77
C GLY A 181 3.24 8.73 -2.18
N ALA A 182 4.34 9.45 -2.09
CA ALA A 182 5.53 9.00 -1.38
C ALA A 182 5.21 8.82 0.11
N VAL A 183 5.84 7.83 0.74
CA VAL A 183 5.69 7.54 2.17
C VAL A 183 7.05 7.18 2.76
N ASP A 184 7.46 7.93 3.78
CA ASP A 184 8.63 7.60 4.57
C ASP A 184 8.29 6.51 5.59
N GLY A 185 9.11 5.49 5.66
CA GLY A 185 8.98 4.40 6.63
C GLY A 185 10.10 4.40 7.66
N LEU A 186 10.07 3.44 8.56
CA LEU A 186 11.12 3.33 9.58
C LEU A 186 12.48 2.99 8.96
N GLN A 187 12.52 2.14 7.96
CA GLN A 187 13.74 1.69 7.30
C GLN A 187 13.84 2.10 5.83
N ASN A 188 12.71 2.18 5.14
CA ASN A 188 12.64 2.45 3.72
C ASN A 188 11.71 3.63 3.44
N ASN A 189 12.08 4.51 2.52
CA ASN A 189 11.23 5.54 1.96
C ASN A 189 10.74 5.09 0.58
N SER A 190 9.44 5.07 0.36
CA SER A 190 8.85 4.76 -0.94
C SER A 190 8.55 6.05 -1.71
N HIS A 191 8.89 6.05 -2.99
CA HIS A 191 8.56 7.17 -3.89
C HIS A 191 7.10 7.10 -4.34
N GLU A 192 6.63 8.21 -4.90
CA GLU A 192 5.32 8.26 -5.53
C GLU A 192 5.24 7.29 -6.72
N MET A 193 4.04 6.78 -6.94
CA MET A 193 3.75 5.86 -8.03
C MET A 193 2.42 6.25 -8.67
N TYR A 194 2.42 6.36 -10.01
CA TYR A 194 1.22 6.69 -10.75
C TYR A 194 1.20 6.02 -12.12
N LYS A 195 0.02 5.82 -12.62
CA LYS A 195 -0.19 5.30 -13.97
C LYS A 195 -1.54 5.69 -14.55
N MET A 196 -1.65 5.55 -15.86
CA MET A 196 -2.90 5.63 -16.59
C MET A 196 -3.07 4.40 -17.49
N ASP A 197 -4.25 3.79 -17.40
CA ASP A 197 -4.66 2.67 -18.27
C ASP A 197 -5.84 3.12 -19.17
N ILE A 198 -5.86 2.61 -20.39
CA ILE A 198 -6.95 2.81 -21.34
C ILE A 198 -7.47 1.44 -21.76
N GLY A 199 -8.78 1.28 -21.76
CA GLY A 199 -9.43 0.05 -22.20
C GLY A 199 -10.57 0.30 -23.16
N SER A 200 -10.89 -0.72 -23.95
CA SER A 200 -12.10 -0.77 -24.74
C SER A 200 -12.79 -2.11 -24.59
N ARG A 201 -14.11 -2.11 -24.64
CA ARG A 201 -14.93 -3.32 -24.64
C ARG A 201 -15.93 -3.23 -25.80
N TYR A 202 -15.96 -4.27 -26.61
CA TYR A 202 -16.94 -4.43 -27.67
C TYR A 202 -17.79 -5.66 -27.40
N THR A 203 -19.11 -5.49 -27.37
CA THR A 203 -20.11 -6.52 -27.08
C THR A 203 -20.77 -6.98 -28.37
N LEU A 204 -20.80 -8.28 -28.60
CA LEU A 204 -21.29 -8.97 -29.79
C LEU A 204 -22.40 -9.96 -29.45
N LEU A 205 -23.08 -10.47 -30.47
CA LEU A 205 -24.05 -11.57 -30.39
C LEU A 205 -25.11 -11.32 -29.29
N ASP A 206 -25.70 -10.13 -29.28
CA ASP A 206 -26.73 -9.72 -28.31
C ASP A 206 -26.31 -9.97 -26.85
N ASN A 207 -25.14 -9.49 -26.49
CA ASN A 207 -24.50 -9.60 -25.17
C ASN A 207 -23.97 -11.00 -24.81
N LYS A 208 -23.91 -11.93 -25.75
CA LYS A 208 -23.35 -13.27 -25.49
C LYS A 208 -21.83 -13.35 -25.60
N MET A 209 -21.20 -12.36 -26.24
CA MET A 209 -19.74 -12.31 -26.40
C MET A 209 -19.22 -10.90 -26.12
N ASN A 210 -18.11 -10.81 -25.36
CA ASN A 210 -17.40 -9.58 -25.10
C ASN A 210 -15.94 -9.71 -25.50
N ILE A 211 -15.47 -8.77 -26.30
CA ILE A 211 -14.04 -8.60 -26.60
C ILE A 211 -13.56 -7.37 -25.84
N SER A 212 -12.52 -7.53 -25.05
CA SER A 212 -11.93 -6.43 -24.28
C SER A 212 -10.43 -6.33 -24.58
N VAL A 213 -9.97 -5.10 -24.83
CA VAL A 213 -8.56 -4.77 -25.01
C VAL A 213 -8.21 -3.72 -23.97
N ARG A 214 -7.07 -3.90 -23.30
CA ARG A 214 -6.58 -2.96 -22.30
C ARG A 214 -5.10 -2.67 -22.52
N PHE A 215 -4.74 -1.42 -22.50
CA PHE A 215 -3.38 -0.91 -22.48
C PHE A 215 -3.12 -0.41 -21.06
N ASN A 216 -2.21 -1.06 -20.36
CA ASN A 216 -1.83 -0.67 -19.01
C ASN A 216 -0.66 0.30 -19.09
N ASP A 217 -0.66 1.30 -18.19
CA ASP A 217 0.42 2.26 -18.04
C ASP A 217 0.85 2.87 -19.39
N VAL A 218 -0.12 3.46 -20.10
CA VAL A 218 0.07 3.98 -21.48
C VAL A 218 1.19 5.04 -21.61
N PHE A 219 1.59 5.66 -20.50
CA PHE A 219 2.68 6.62 -20.46
C PHE A 219 3.99 6.03 -19.91
N ASN A 220 4.00 4.72 -19.54
CA ASN A 220 5.15 4.03 -18.95
C ASN A 220 5.71 4.76 -17.71
N THR A 221 4.82 5.21 -16.85
CA THR A 221 5.13 6.03 -15.66
C THR A 221 5.19 5.22 -14.38
N MET A 222 4.62 4.01 -14.36
CA MET A 222 4.58 3.18 -13.16
C MET A 222 5.97 2.66 -12.83
N LYS A 223 6.52 3.16 -11.73
CA LYS A 223 7.80 2.74 -11.18
C LYS A 223 7.60 2.43 -9.70
N TYR A 224 8.13 1.32 -9.25
CA TYR A 224 8.26 1.04 -7.84
C TYR A 224 9.68 1.39 -7.42
N ALA A 225 9.84 2.56 -6.82
CA ALA A 225 11.13 3.06 -6.35
C ALA A 225 11.10 3.23 -4.83
N PHE A 226 12.20 2.89 -4.19
CA PHE A 226 12.38 3.05 -2.76
C PHE A 226 13.84 3.34 -2.43
N ASP A 227 14.05 4.05 -1.32
CA ASP A 227 15.35 4.26 -0.73
C ASP A 227 15.38 3.55 0.62
N THR A 228 16.32 2.64 0.80
CA THR A 228 16.62 2.03 2.10
C THR A 228 17.60 2.93 2.83
N MET A 229 17.23 3.38 4.03
CA MET A 229 18.04 4.28 4.84
C MET A 229 18.88 3.54 5.86
N TYR A 230 18.45 2.34 6.23
CA TYR A 230 19.07 1.52 7.27
C TYR A 230 19.14 0.05 6.82
N PRO A 231 20.19 -0.69 7.15
CA PRO A 231 21.39 -0.27 7.88
C PRO A 231 22.31 0.64 7.06
N TYR A 232 22.25 0.56 5.73
CA TYR A 232 23.01 1.39 4.79
C TYR A 232 22.07 2.12 3.84
N PRO A 233 22.37 3.37 3.48
CA PRO A 233 21.63 4.06 2.43
C PRO A 233 21.75 3.33 1.08
N GLN A 234 20.65 2.95 0.50
CA GLN A 234 20.56 2.29 -0.80
C GLN A 234 19.31 2.76 -1.54
N ALA A 235 19.38 2.90 -2.84
CA ALA A 235 18.25 3.20 -3.69
C ALA A 235 17.89 2.00 -4.57
N GLY A 236 16.62 1.67 -4.67
CA GLY A 236 16.08 0.60 -5.51
C GLY A 236 14.95 1.07 -6.39
N GLN A 237 14.93 0.64 -7.64
CA GLN A 237 13.83 0.89 -8.56
C GLN A 237 13.48 -0.37 -9.34
N LEU A 238 12.19 -0.73 -9.33
CA LEU A 238 11.61 -1.76 -10.18
C LEU A 238 10.62 -1.12 -11.16
N LYS A 239 10.68 -1.53 -12.42
CA LYS A 239 9.84 -0.99 -13.50
C LYS A 239 8.94 -2.07 -14.07
#